data_c880fe2f6fa31c461359f0e1a450c7be
#
_entry.id   c880fe2f6fa31c461359f0e1a450c7be
#
_cell.length_a   1.000
_cell.length_b   1.000
_cell.length_c   1.000
_cell.angle_alpha   90.00
_cell.angle_beta   90.00
_cell.angle_gamma   90.00
#
_symmetry.space_group_name_H-M   'P 1'
#
loop_
_entity.id
_entity.type
_entity.pdbx_description
1 polymer ?
#
loop_
_entity_poly.entity_id
_entity_poly.type
_entity_poly.pdbx_seq_one_letter_code
_entity_poly.pdbx_strand_id
1 'polypeptide(L)'
;GPKLDFMVKDALGRKWQLGTIQVDYNLPDRFDLTYIDKNNESKRPVMIHRAPFGSLERFIAILLENTAGNLPLWLTPNQFIILPISEKHEKYCENVLNLLENDEIRGLIDNRSETIGRKIRDAEVEKIPYMLIIGEQESEQKLISVRSHGGNDYGKMKVEDFVKIINEKTKI
;
A
#
# COMPACT_ATOMS: atom_id res chain seq x y z
N GLY A 1 -17.24 24.81 -19.32
CA GLY A 1 -18.32 24.02 -18.76
C GLY A 1 -18.29 23.98 -17.24
N PRO A 2 -19.27 23.34 -16.58
CA PRO A 2 -19.27 23.21 -15.12
C PRO A 2 -18.07 22.41 -14.63
N LYS A 3 -17.61 22.76 -13.41
CA LYS A 3 -16.43 22.15 -12.77
C LYS A 3 -16.76 21.79 -11.32
N LEU A 4 -16.33 20.61 -10.89
CA LEU A 4 -16.39 20.15 -9.52
C LEU A 4 -14.96 19.93 -9.01
N ASP A 5 -14.60 20.60 -7.91
CA ASP A 5 -13.30 20.47 -7.28
C ASP A 5 -13.45 19.79 -5.91
N PHE A 6 -12.58 18.80 -5.64
CA PHE A 6 -12.49 18.12 -4.36
C PHE A 6 -11.39 18.76 -3.50
N MET A 7 -11.82 19.42 -2.43
CA MET A 7 -10.92 20.11 -1.50
C MET A 7 -10.71 19.27 -0.24
N VAL A 8 -9.46 19.05 0.13
CA VAL A 8 -9.09 18.41 1.40
C VAL A 8 -8.29 19.37 2.27
N LYS A 9 -8.30 19.14 3.57
CA LYS A 9 -7.47 19.87 4.53
C LYS A 9 -6.29 18.98 4.94
N ASP A 10 -5.10 19.58 5.00
CA ASP A 10 -3.94 18.94 5.61
C ASP A 10 -3.98 19.02 7.15
N ALA A 11 -2.98 18.44 7.82
CA ALA A 11 -2.89 18.42 9.28
C ALA A 11 -2.80 19.84 9.91
N LEU A 12 -2.36 20.82 9.15
CA LEU A 12 -2.30 22.24 9.57
C LEU A 12 -3.57 23.03 9.21
N GLY A 13 -4.60 22.36 8.64
CA GLY A 13 -5.86 22.99 8.26
C GLY A 13 -5.83 23.75 6.93
N ARG A 14 -4.73 23.71 6.17
CA ARG A 14 -4.62 24.33 4.85
C ARG A 14 -5.45 23.55 3.85
N LYS A 15 -6.15 24.26 2.95
CA LYS A 15 -6.98 23.63 1.93
C LYS A 15 -6.17 23.35 0.67
N TRP A 16 -6.30 22.14 0.14
CA TRP A 16 -5.67 21.66 -1.06
C TRP A 16 -6.69 21.10 -2.03
N GLN A 17 -6.65 21.53 -3.28
CA GLN A 17 -7.40 20.90 -4.36
C GLN A 17 -6.67 19.61 -4.77
N LEU A 18 -7.31 18.46 -4.59
CA LEU A 18 -6.78 17.16 -5.02
C LEU A 18 -7.43 16.68 -6.29
N GLY A 19 -8.75 16.56 -6.31
CA GLY A 19 -9.45 16.05 -7.48
C GLY A 19 -10.25 17.13 -8.19
N THR A 20 -10.50 16.90 -9.48
CA THR A 20 -11.39 17.73 -10.27
C THR A 20 -12.12 16.91 -11.33
N ILE A 21 -13.34 17.31 -11.62
CA ILE A 21 -14.12 16.83 -12.76
C ILE A 21 -14.62 18.07 -13.50
N GLN A 22 -14.39 18.15 -14.81
CA GLN A 22 -14.79 19.29 -15.64
C GLN A 22 -15.46 18.83 -16.92
N VAL A 23 -16.61 19.41 -17.22
CA VAL A 23 -17.31 19.21 -18.49
C VAL A 23 -16.76 20.18 -19.51
N ASP A 24 -16.42 19.69 -20.68
CA ASP A 24 -15.84 20.47 -21.76
C ASP A 24 -16.65 20.26 -23.05
N TYR A 25 -17.16 21.38 -23.59
CA TYR A 25 -17.86 21.42 -24.85
C TYR A 25 -16.97 21.97 -25.98
N ASN A 26 -15.85 22.64 -25.66
CA ASN A 26 -15.02 23.33 -26.59
C ASN A 26 -14.05 22.41 -27.36
N LEU A 27 -13.38 21.47 -26.64
CA LEU A 27 -12.45 20.55 -27.27
C LEU A 27 -13.12 19.62 -28.29
N PRO A 28 -14.29 19.03 -28.01
CA PRO A 28 -15.02 18.24 -29.00
C PRO A 28 -15.32 19.05 -30.27
N ASP A 29 -15.61 20.33 -30.11
CA ASP A 29 -15.88 21.23 -31.23
C ASP A 29 -14.62 21.54 -32.04
N ARG A 30 -13.53 21.89 -31.36
CA ARG A 30 -12.23 22.21 -31.99
C ARG A 30 -11.59 21.01 -32.71
N PHE A 31 -11.79 19.81 -32.20
CA PHE A 31 -11.27 18.58 -32.81
C PHE A 31 -12.24 17.93 -33.80
N ASP A 32 -13.39 18.58 -34.06
CA ASP A 32 -14.44 18.04 -34.89
C ASP A 32 -14.87 16.62 -34.59
N LEU A 33 -14.96 16.32 -33.28
CA LEU A 33 -15.36 15.00 -32.83
C LEU A 33 -16.84 14.78 -33.04
N THR A 34 -17.21 13.64 -33.61
CA THR A 34 -18.60 13.24 -33.80
C THR A 34 -18.81 11.78 -33.41
N TYR A 35 -20.05 11.45 -33.07
CA TYR A 35 -20.51 10.07 -32.88
C TYR A 35 -21.86 9.88 -33.51
N ILE A 36 -22.20 8.65 -33.88
CA ILE A 36 -23.51 8.29 -34.40
C ILE A 36 -24.42 7.89 -33.26
N ASP A 37 -25.54 8.57 -33.11
CA ASP A 37 -26.51 8.28 -32.08
C ASP A 37 -27.45 7.11 -32.44
N LYS A 38 -28.34 6.75 -31.52
CA LYS A 38 -29.32 5.66 -31.71
C LYS A 38 -30.30 5.88 -32.88
N ASN A 39 -30.42 7.09 -33.36
CA ASN A 39 -31.26 7.46 -34.50
C ASN A 39 -30.49 7.50 -35.81
N ASN A 40 -29.21 7.04 -35.80
CA ASN A 40 -28.28 7.10 -36.94
C ASN A 40 -27.94 8.52 -37.38
N GLU A 41 -27.98 9.51 -36.46
CA GLU A 41 -27.61 10.90 -36.69
C GLU A 41 -26.21 11.16 -36.12
N SER A 42 -25.43 12.00 -36.87
CA SER A 42 -24.13 12.44 -36.36
C SER A 42 -24.32 13.55 -35.32
N LYS A 43 -23.74 13.37 -34.13
CA LYS A 43 -23.82 14.35 -33.03
C LYS A 43 -22.45 14.64 -32.41
N ARG A 44 -22.35 15.84 -31.81
CA ARG A 44 -21.15 16.26 -31.07
C ARG A 44 -21.14 15.64 -29.69
N PRO A 45 -20.05 14.94 -29.28
CA PRO A 45 -19.93 14.44 -27.93
C PRO A 45 -19.66 15.57 -26.92
N VAL A 46 -19.86 15.28 -25.65
CA VAL A 46 -19.39 16.08 -24.53
C VAL A 46 -18.15 15.40 -23.96
N MET A 47 -17.09 16.14 -23.70
CA MET A 47 -15.88 15.62 -23.08
C MET A 47 -15.94 15.87 -21.57
N ILE A 48 -15.51 14.89 -20.80
CA ILE A 48 -15.39 15.01 -19.34
C ILE A 48 -13.93 14.77 -18.98
N HIS A 49 -13.28 15.83 -18.49
CA HIS A 49 -11.95 15.75 -17.91
C HIS A 49 -12.05 15.31 -16.46
N ARG A 50 -11.25 14.32 -16.07
CA ARG A 50 -11.22 13.80 -14.72
C ARG A 50 -9.78 13.67 -14.24
N ALA A 51 -9.43 14.38 -13.17
CA ALA A 51 -8.17 14.27 -12.48
C ALA A 51 -8.43 13.85 -11.03
N PRO A 52 -8.31 12.55 -10.68
CA PRO A 52 -8.66 12.04 -9.35
C PRO A 52 -7.77 12.59 -8.24
N PHE A 53 -6.48 12.77 -8.51
CA PHE A 53 -5.46 13.12 -7.50
C PHE A 53 -4.87 14.53 -7.69
N GLY A 54 -5.14 15.19 -8.80
CA GLY A 54 -4.45 16.42 -9.18
C GLY A 54 -2.96 16.12 -9.46
N SER A 55 -2.05 16.55 -8.59
CA SER A 55 -0.63 16.11 -8.58
C SER A 55 -0.48 14.92 -7.66
N LEU A 56 0.18 13.84 -8.15
CA LEU A 56 0.48 12.64 -7.35
C LEU A 56 1.36 12.96 -6.14
N GLU A 57 2.36 13.82 -6.32
CA GLU A 57 3.28 14.22 -5.27
C GLU A 57 2.55 14.92 -4.13
N ARG A 58 1.63 15.83 -4.46
CA ARG A 58 0.79 16.52 -3.48
C ARG A 58 -0.14 15.56 -2.77
N PHE A 59 -0.76 14.66 -3.51
CA PHE A 59 -1.65 13.64 -2.94
C PHE A 59 -0.90 12.74 -1.96
N ILE A 60 0.28 12.23 -2.35
CA ILE A 60 1.12 11.37 -1.51
C ILE A 60 1.56 12.13 -0.26
N ALA A 61 1.99 13.39 -0.39
CA ALA A 61 2.40 14.21 0.76
C ALA A 61 1.26 14.37 1.79
N ILE A 62 0.05 14.69 1.32
CA ILE A 62 -1.13 14.86 2.19
C ILE A 62 -1.53 13.51 2.81
N LEU A 63 -1.45 12.41 2.05
CA LEU A 63 -1.75 11.08 2.54
C LEU A 63 -0.79 10.65 3.66
N LEU A 64 0.51 10.84 3.46
CA LEU A 64 1.54 10.55 4.46
C LEU A 64 1.35 11.39 5.73
N GLU A 65 1.05 12.68 5.56
CA GLU A 65 0.76 13.58 6.68
C GLU A 65 -0.49 13.14 7.44
N ASN A 66 -1.57 12.81 6.74
CA ASN A 66 -2.84 12.40 7.34
C ASN A 66 -2.74 11.06 8.08
N THR A 67 -1.96 10.13 7.57
CA THR A 67 -1.76 8.80 8.18
C THR A 67 -0.60 8.77 9.17
N ALA A 68 0.13 9.88 9.30
CA ALA A 68 1.40 9.95 10.03
C ALA A 68 2.39 8.86 9.56
N GLY A 69 2.33 8.47 8.28
CA GLY A 69 3.14 7.42 7.66
C GLY A 69 2.65 5.99 7.92
N ASN A 70 1.60 5.78 8.71
CA ASN A 70 0.98 4.47 8.88
C ASN A 70 -0.05 4.25 7.75
N LEU A 71 0.45 3.86 6.59
CA LEU A 71 -0.39 3.63 5.43
C LEU A 71 -1.32 2.42 5.62
N PRO A 72 -2.48 2.39 4.98
CA PRO A 72 -3.29 1.18 4.87
C PRO A 72 -2.45 0.02 4.31
N LEU A 73 -2.68 -1.20 4.80
CA LEU A 73 -1.82 -2.36 4.49
C LEU A 73 -1.68 -2.61 2.97
N TRP A 74 -2.77 -2.46 2.22
CA TRP A 74 -2.76 -2.65 0.76
C TRP A 74 -1.90 -1.62 0.01
N LEU A 75 -1.68 -0.43 0.59
CA LEU A 75 -0.90 0.67 0.02
C LEU A 75 0.55 0.68 0.54
N THR A 76 0.84 -0.04 1.62
CA THR A 76 2.17 -0.09 2.22
C THR A 76 3.17 -0.78 1.31
N PRO A 77 4.33 -0.19 0.98
CA PRO A 77 5.35 -0.80 0.12
C PRO A 77 5.87 -2.13 0.68
N ASN A 78 6.30 -2.13 1.94
CA ASN A 78 6.74 -3.32 2.68
C ASN A 78 5.70 -3.68 3.72
N GLN A 79 4.88 -4.69 3.47
CA GLN A 79 3.81 -5.13 4.36
C GLN A 79 4.34 -5.93 5.55
N PHE A 80 5.49 -6.56 5.38
CA PHE A 80 6.20 -7.27 6.43
C PHE A 80 7.71 -7.15 6.29
N ILE A 81 8.41 -7.47 7.38
CA ILE A 81 9.86 -7.68 7.41
C ILE A 81 10.16 -8.96 8.17
N ILE A 82 11.04 -9.80 7.60
CA ILE A 82 11.53 -11.01 8.26
C ILE A 82 12.78 -10.64 9.05
N LEU A 83 12.81 -11.02 10.31
CA LEU A 83 13.87 -10.74 11.25
C LEU A 83 14.52 -12.06 11.72
N PRO A 84 15.56 -12.55 11.03
CA PRO A 84 16.30 -13.71 11.50
C PRO A 84 17.07 -13.38 12.79
N ILE A 85 16.99 -14.29 13.79
CA ILE A 85 17.74 -14.17 15.05
C ILE A 85 19.22 -14.50 14.81
N SER A 86 19.51 -15.38 13.84
CA SER A 86 20.85 -15.80 13.47
C SER A 86 20.93 -16.08 11.96
N GLU A 87 22.09 -15.89 11.38
CA GLU A 87 22.40 -16.20 9.96
C GLU A 87 22.12 -17.67 9.59
N LYS A 88 22.13 -18.58 10.57
CA LYS A 88 21.78 -20.00 10.38
C LYS A 88 20.38 -20.23 9.82
N HIS A 89 19.48 -19.26 10.00
CA HIS A 89 18.08 -19.36 9.60
C HIS A 89 17.78 -18.67 8.26
N GLU A 90 18.78 -18.06 7.58
CA GLU A 90 18.60 -17.32 6.34
C GLU A 90 17.88 -18.13 5.26
N LYS A 91 18.28 -19.38 5.06
CA LYS A 91 17.65 -20.24 4.06
C LYS A 91 16.16 -20.46 4.32
N TYR A 92 15.74 -20.56 5.59
CA TYR A 92 14.33 -20.66 5.91
C TYR A 92 13.61 -19.32 5.73
N CYS A 93 14.26 -18.22 6.07
CA CYS A 93 13.76 -16.86 5.83
C CYS A 93 13.51 -16.60 4.34
N GLU A 94 14.43 -16.99 3.47
CA GLU A 94 14.29 -16.90 2.02
C GLU A 94 13.12 -17.73 1.50
N ASN A 95 12.93 -18.94 2.03
CA ASN A 95 11.76 -19.77 1.68
C ASN A 95 10.46 -19.10 2.09
N VAL A 96 10.40 -18.50 3.29
CA VAL A 96 9.22 -17.77 3.78
C VAL A 96 8.96 -16.54 2.91
N LEU A 97 10.00 -15.78 2.54
CA LEU A 97 9.88 -14.63 1.66
C LEU A 97 9.27 -15.05 0.31
N ASN A 98 9.85 -16.06 -0.33
CA ASN A 98 9.38 -16.56 -1.63
C ASN A 98 7.91 -17.04 -1.57
N LEU A 99 7.50 -17.70 -0.49
CA LEU A 99 6.10 -18.11 -0.31
C LEU A 99 5.16 -16.90 -0.24
N LEU A 100 5.54 -15.87 0.52
CA LEU A 100 4.72 -14.66 0.67
C LEU A 100 4.69 -13.82 -0.61
N GLU A 101 5.81 -13.74 -1.36
CA GLU A 101 5.85 -13.05 -2.65
C GLU A 101 5.01 -13.74 -3.72
N ASN A 102 4.92 -15.09 -3.71
CA ASN A 102 4.03 -15.84 -4.59
C ASN A 102 2.54 -15.52 -4.34
N ASP A 103 2.18 -15.13 -3.12
CA ASP A 103 0.85 -14.64 -2.74
C ASP A 103 0.70 -13.12 -2.91
N GLU A 104 1.62 -12.47 -3.65
CA GLU A 104 1.66 -11.02 -3.92
C GLU A 104 1.79 -10.15 -2.65
N ILE A 105 2.27 -10.71 -1.54
CA ILE A 105 2.53 -10.00 -0.29
C ILE A 105 3.95 -9.48 -0.30
N ARG A 106 4.12 -8.16 -0.20
CA ARG A 106 5.39 -7.46 -0.36
C ARG A 106 6.14 -7.33 0.96
N GLY A 107 7.40 -7.71 0.98
CA GLY A 107 8.23 -7.58 2.17
C GLY A 107 9.71 -7.74 1.89
N LEU A 108 10.49 -7.78 2.95
CA LEU A 108 11.95 -7.90 2.87
C LEU A 108 12.51 -8.68 4.05
N ILE A 109 13.78 -9.06 3.97
CA ILE A 109 14.53 -9.71 5.06
C ILE A 109 15.58 -8.72 5.58
N ASP A 110 15.67 -8.56 6.89
CA ASP A 110 16.77 -7.82 7.54
C ASP A 110 17.95 -8.75 7.84
N ASN A 111 18.87 -8.88 6.89
CA ASN A 111 20.05 -9.71 7.02
C ASN A 111 21.23 -9.00 7.71
N ARG A 112 21.01 -7.81 8.30
CA ARG A 112 22.08 -7.12 9.02
C ARG A 112 22.53 -7.91 10.24
N SER A 113 23.84 -7.88 10.54
CA SER A 113 24.42 -8.46 11.75
C SER A 113 24.18 -7.55 12.96
N GLU A 114 22.90 -7.52 13.40
CA GLU A 114 22.43 -6.69 14.52
C GLU A 114 21.59 -7.53 15.50
N THR A 115 21.45 -7.04 16.73
CA THR A 115 20.59 -7.70 17.72
C THR A 115 19.12 -7.66 17.28
N ILE A 116 18.35 -8.70 17.63
CA ILE A 116 16.93 -8.77 17.30
C ILE A 116 16.14 -7.58 17.87
N GLY A 117 16.49 -7.08 19.06
CA GLY A 117 15.88 -5.91 19.64
C GLY A 117 16.12 -4.64 18.83
N ARG A 118 17.31 -4.51 18.21
CA ARG A 118 17.63 -3.39 17.31
C ARG A 118 16.82 -3.48 16.01
N LYS A 119 16.77 -4.67 15.40
CA LYS A 119 15.99 -4.90 14.17
C LYS A 119 14.49 -4.60 14.38
N ILE A 120 13.92 -5.05 15.51
CA ILE A 120 12.52 -4.75 15.87
C ILE A 120 12.31 -3.23 16.00
N ARG A 121 13.20 -2.54 16.71
CA ARG A 121 13.09 -1.09 16.88
C ARG A 121 13.16 -0.35 15.55
N ASP A 122 14.07 -0.73 14.68
CA ASP A 122 14.23 -0.11 13.36
C ASP A 122 12.97 -0.32 12.51
N ALA A 123 12.41 -1.55 12.49
CA ALA A 123 11.16 -1.86 11.81
C ALA A 123 9.95 -1.07 12.36
N GLU A 124 9.90 -0.84 13.68
CA GLU A 124 8.89 0.03 14.31
C GLU A 124 9.05 1.49 13.87
N VAL A 125 10.28 2.01 13.78
CA VAL A 125 10.55 3.38 13.32
C VAL A 125 10.17 3.54 11.84
N GLU A 126 10.43 2.54 11.00
CA GLU A 126 10.05 2.49 9.59
C GLU A 126 8.56 2.22 9.37
N LYS A 127 7.81 1.95 10.45
CA LYS A 127 6.37 1.68 10.43
C LYS A 127 5.98 0.51 9.55
N ILE A 128 6.82 -0.52 9.53
CA ILE A 128 6.51 -1.76 8.83
C ILE A 128 5.39 -2.49 9.59
N PRO A 129 4.25 -2.81 8.93
CA PRO A 129 3.07 -3.32 9.60
C PRO A 129 3.28 -4.63 10.36
N TYR A 130 4.09 -5.54 9.83
CA TYR A 130 4.35 -6.85 10.44
C TYR A 130 5.82 -7.19 10.48
N MET A 131 6.24 -7.78 11.60
CA MET A 131 7.57 -8.34 11.83
C MET A 131 7.43 -9.85 12.01
N LEU A 132 8.15 -10.63 11.20
CA LEU A 132 8.18 -12.08 11.24
C LEU A 132 9.52 -12.50 11.84
N ILE A 133 9.52 -12.85 13.12
CA ILE A 133 10.73 -13.21 13.85
C ILE A 133 10.95 -14.72 13.65
N ILE A 134 12.17 -15.08 13.23
CA ILE A 134 12.54 -16.47 12.93
C ILE A 134 13.81 -16.83 13.70
N GLY A 135 13.67 -17.76 14.61
CA GLY A 135 14.73 -18.41 15.35
C GLY A 135 14.77 -19.92 15.10
N GLU A 136 15.47 -20.65 15.96
CA GLU A 136 15.66 -22.09 15.82
C GLU A 136 14.34 -22.86 15.86
N GLN A 137 13.48 -22.55 16.85
CA GLN A 137 12.18 -23.23 16.99
C GLN A 137 11.27 -23.00 15.80
N GLU A 138 11.22 -21.75 15.29
CA GLU A 138 10.41 -21.40 14.12
C GLU A 138 10.91 -22.14 12.87
N SER A 139 12.23 -22.18 12.68
CA SER A 139 12.86 -22.87 11.54
C SER A 139 12.63 -24.38 11.58
N GLU A 140 12.77 -25.04 12.74
CA GLU A 140 12.57 -26.47 12.91
C GLU A 140 11.09 -26.87 12.73
N GLN A 141 10.17 -26.09 13.30
CA GLN A 141 8.72 -26.36 13.28
C GLN A 141 8.03 -25.84 12.03
N LYS A 142 8.75 -25.16 11.13
CA LYS A 142 8.22 -24.46 9.94
C LYS A 142 7.11 -23.45 10.29
N LEU A 143 7.36 -22.67 11.34
CA LEU A 143 6.49 -21.59 11.82
C LEU A 143 7.16 -20.24 11.66
N ILE A 144 6.38 -19.20 11.88
CA ILE A 144 6.84 -17.81 12.02
C ILE A 144 6.26 -17.23 13.31
N SER A 145 7.03 -16.43 14.05
CA SER A 145 6.53 -15.63 15.16
C SER A 145 6.14 -14.25 14.65
N VAL A 146 4.85 -13.91 14.72
CA VAL A 146 4.29 -12.69 14.10
C VAL A 146 4.03 -11.62 15.13
N ARG A 147 4.56 -10.43 14.88
CA ARG A 147 4.31 -9.23 15.67
C ARG A 147 3.89 -8.10 14.74
N SER A 148 2.89 -7.28 15.12
CA SER A 148 2.55 -6.09 14.36
C SER A 148 3.20 -4.83 14.92
N HIS A 149 3.28 -3.81 14.08
CA HIS A 149 3.61 -2.45 14.50
C HIS A 149 2.74 -2.02 15.68
N GLY A 150 3.32 -1.32 16.65
CA GLY A 150 2.65 -0.97 17.90
C GLY A 150 2.65 -2.08 18.95
N GLY A 151 3.34 -3.19 18.71
CA GLY A 151 3.70 -4.18 19.73
C GLY A 151 2.70 -5.30 20.00
N ASN A 152 1.63 -5.46 19.21
CA ASN A 152 0.73 -6.60 19.36
C ASN A 152 1.44 -7.89 18.91
N ASP A 153 1.40 -8.89 19.76
CA ASP A 153 1.97 -10.21 19.50
C ASP A 153 0.86 -11.19 19.08
N TYR A 154 0.99 -11.74 17.88
CA TYR A 154 0.07 -12.75 17.34
C TYR A 154 0.55 -14.19 17.64
N GLY A 155 1.74 -14.33 18.22
CA GLY A 155 2.34 -15.63 18.53
C GLY A 155 2.89 -16.34 17.29
N LYS A 156 3.10 -17.67 17.49
CA LYS A 156 3.61 -18.56 16.44
C LYS A 156 2.48 -19.07 15.57
N MET A 157 2.69 -19.03 14.25
CA MET A 157 1.71 -19.54 13.28
C MET A 157 2.39 -20.06 12.03
N LYS A 158 1.63 -20.76 11.18
CA LYS A 158 2.09 -21.15 9.84
C LYS A 158 2.05 -19.96 8.89
N VAL A 159 2.85 -20.00 7.82
CA VAL A 159 2.88 -18.95 6.79
C VAL A 159 1.50 -18.79 6.14
N GLU A 160 0.79 -19.91 5.88
CA GLU A 160 -0.54 -19.90 5.26
C GLU A 160 -1.60 -19.17 6.12
N ASP A 161 -1.47 -19.23 7.45
CA ASP A 161 -2.38 -18.52 8.35
C ASP A 161 -2.08 -17.02 8.38
N PHE A 162 -0.81 -16.65 8.29
CA PHE A 162 -0.41 -15.24 8.10
C PHE A 162 -0.92 -14.68 6.77
N VAL A 163 -0.83 -15.43 5.67
CA VAL A 163 -1.39 -15.05 4.37
C VAL A 163 -2.88 -14.73 4.48
N LYS A 164 -3.66 -15.55 5.22
CA LYS A 164 -5.09 -15.26 5.45
C LYS A 164 -5.31 -13.93 6.16
N ILE A 165 -4.51 -13.66 7.21
CA ILE A 165 -4.59 -12.39 7.97
C ILE A 165 -4.32 -11.19 7.05
N ILE A 166 -3.28 -11.26 6.22
CA ILE A 166 -2.94 -10.19 5.28
C ILE A 166 -4.07 -9.99 4.26
N ASN A 167 -4.55 -11.08 3.65
CA ASN A 167 -5.60 -11.03 2.65
C ASN A 167 -6.93 -10.47 3.19
N GLU A 168 -7.28 -10.78 4.45
CA GLU A 168 -8.46 -10.17 5.09
C GLU A 168 -8.31 -8.66 5.29
N LYS A 169 -7.11 -8.20 5.66
CA LYS A 169 -6.82 -6.79 5.93
C LYS A 169 -6.53 -5.96 4.69
N THR A 170 -6.26 -6.58 3.56
CA THR A 170 -6.03 -5.90 2.28
C THR A 170 -7.27 -5.85 1.39
N LYS A 171 -8.35 -6.54 1.76
CA LYS A 171 -9.64 -6.40 1.06
C LYS A 171 -10.14 -4.97 1.18
N ILE A 172 -10.40 -4.34 0.03
CA ILE A 172 -10.98 -3.02 -0.14
C ILE A 172 -12.49 -3.15 -0.17
#